data_02dc7d608acba5549ffbee6a2c1a9b9d
#
_entry.id   02dc7d608acba5549ffbee6a2c1a9b9d
#
_cell.length_a   1.000
_cell.length_b   1.000
_cell.length_c   1.000
_cell.angle_alpha   90.00
_cell.angle_beta   90.00
_cell.angle_gamma   90.00
#
_symmetry.space_group_name_H-M   'P 1'
#
loop_
_entity.id
_entity.type
_entity.pdbx_description
1 polymer ?
#
loop_
_entity_poly.entity_id
_entity_poly.type
_entity_poly.pdbx_seq_one_letter_code
_entity_poly.pdbx_strand_id
1 'polypeptide(L)'
;MRFGPVAVKDALGTILAHGVPAAGLAKGIVLRDRHVLALSALGTSDVMVARLETGDVGEDDAALQLAQALVPDPEGQGMRLTKASTGRVNIMSMRACLFAPDAARITALNRVDPMITLATLLDLKRVEARVIRHDQGDCLRG
;
A
#
# COMPACT_ATOMS: atom_id res chain seq x y z
N MET A 1 6.11 -9.30 14.18
CA MET A 1 5.15 -9.94 13.25
C MET A 1 5.35 -11.45 13.29
N ARG A 2 4.27 -12.22 13.45
CA ARG A 2 4.29 -13.70 13.38
C ARG A 2 3.71 -14.17 12.07
N PHE A 3 4.39 -15.13 11.43
CA PHE A 3 3.97 -15.75 10.20
C PHE A 3 3.82 -17.25 10.40
N GLY A 4 2.69 -17.83 10.00
CA GLY A 4 2.48 -19.27 10.16
C GLY A 4 1.05 -19.72 9.85
N PRO A 5 0.80 -21.03 9.92
CA PRO A 5 -0.54 -21.59 9.80
C PRO A 5 -1.37 -21.28 11.04
N VAL A 6 -2.64 -20.92 10.81
CA VAL A 6 -3.62 -20.69 11.87
C VAL A 6 -4.94 -21.35 11.47
N ALA A 7 -5.58 -22.00 12.43
CA ALA A 7 -6.90 -22.59 12.20
C ALA A 7 -7.88 -21.50 11.75
N VAL A 8 -8.71 -21.81 10.74
CA VAL A 8 -9.63 -20.81 10.12
C VAL A 8 -10.49 -20.11 11.18
N LYS A 9 -10.95 -20.81 12.20
CA LYS A 9 -11.74 -20.23 13.31
C LYS A 9 -10.99 -19.14 14.09
N ASP A 10 -9.65 -19.20 14.14
CA ASP A 10 -8.77 -18.29 14.90
C ASP A 10 -8.09 -17.26 13.98
N ALA A 11 -8.45 -17.26 12.69
CA ALA A 11 -7.80 -16.42 11.67
C ALA A 11 -8.39 -15.01 11.54
N LEU A 12 -9.46 -14.70 12.29
CA LEU A 12 -10.08 -13.37 12.28
C LEU A 12 -9.06 -12.26 12.63
N GLY A 13 -9.05 -11.18 11.85
CA GLY A 13 -8.15 -10.04 12.05
C GLY A 13 -6.71 -10.26 11.60
N THR A 14 -6.36 -11.45 11.12
CA THR A 14 -5.03 -11.73 10.57
C THR A 14 -4.95 -11.40 9.08
N ILE A 15 -3.73 -11.25 8.54
CA ILE A 15 -3.49 -10.96 7.12
C ILE A 15 -3.26 -12.29 6.40
N LEU A 16 -4.03 -12.55 5.35
CA LEU A 16 -3.90 -13.76 4.55
C LEU A 16 -2.59 -13.73 3.73
N ALA A 17 -1.68 -14.67 4.01
CA ALA A 17 -0.37 -14.70 3.38
C ALA A 17 -0.38 -15.31 1.98
N HIS A 18 -1.28 -16.26 1.73
CA HIS A 18 -1.49 -16.88 0.42
C HIS A 18 -2.94 -16.72 0.01
N GLY A 19 -3.18 -16.36 -1.24
CA GLY A 19 -4.54 -16.27 -1.77
C GLY A 19 -5.22 -17.65 -1.76
N VAL A 20 -6.55 -17.65 -1.55
CA VAL A 20 -7.42 -18.83 -1.67
C VAL A 20 -8.44 -18.56 -2.77
N PRO A 21 -8.08 -18.87 -4.04
CA PRO A 21 -8.92 -18.57 -5.20
C PRO A 21 -10.33 -19.18 -5.10
N ALA A 22 -10.44 -20.39 -4.54
CA ALA A 22 -11.72 -21.07 -4.33
C ALA A 22 -12.68 -20.28 -3.42
N ALA A 23 -12.15 -19.45 -2.51
CA ALA A 23 -12.92 -18.53 -1.66
C ALA A 23 -13.01 -17.12 -2.24
N GLY A 24 -12.41 -16.84 -3.41
CA GLY A 24 -12.27 -15.50 -3.98
C GLY A 24 -11.38 -14.56 -3.17
N LEU A 25 -10.47 -15.10 -2.36
CA LEU A 25 -9.64 -14.33 -1.44
C LEU A 25 -8.23 -14.14 -2.00
N ALA A 26 -7.79 -12.88 -2.14
CA ALA A 26 -6.43 -12.52 -2.52
C ALA A 26 -5.49 -12.53 -1.31
N LYS A 27 -4.18 -12.71 -1.55
CA LYS A 27 -3.16 -12.49 -0.52
C LYS A 27 -3.18 -11.04 -0.03
N GLY A 28 -2.77 -10.81 1.21
CA GLY A 28 -2.64 -9.47 1.80
C GLY A 28 -3.93 -8.89 2.37
N ILE A 29 -5.07 -9.56 2.22
CA ILE A 29 -6.31 -9.09 2.82
C ILE A 29 -6.35 -9.40 4.32
N VAL A 30 -6.93 -8.49 5.09
CA VAL A 30 -7.29 -8.74 6.49
C VAL A 30 -8.54 -9.60 6.54
N LEU A 31 -8.46 -10.76 7.21
CA LEU A 31 -9.56 -11.69 7.34
C LEU A 31 -10.63 -11.11 8.27
N ARG A 32 -11.88 -11.07 7.76
CA ARG A 32 -13.09 -10.65 8.48
C ARG A 32 -14.03 -11.84 8.60
N ASP A 33 -15.09 -11.72 9.42
CA ASP A 33 -16.06 -12.78 9.65
C ASP A 33 -16.54 -13.45 8.36
N ARG A 34 -16.94 -12.67 7.36
CA ARG A 34 -17.37 -13.16 6.05
C ARG A 34 -16.32 -14.04 5.35
N HIS A 35 -15.03 -13.72 5.52
CA HIS A 35 -13.94 -14.48 4.91
C HIS A 35 -13.71 -15.80 5.67
N VAL A 36 -13.79 -15.76 6.99
CA VAL A 36 -13.70 -16.95 7.84
C VAL A 36 -14.85 -17.92 7.54
N LEU A 37 -16.08 -17.41 7.37
CA LEU A 37 -17.24 -18.21 6.97
C LEU A 37 -17.03 -18.86 5.58
N ALA A 38 -16.55 -18.10 4.60
CA ALA A 38 -16.28 -18.61 3.25
C ALA A 38 -15.22 -19.72 3.27
N LEU A 39 -14.13 -19.54 4.02
CA LEU A 39 -13.09 -20.54 4.18
C LEU A 39 -13.60 -21.82 4.89
N SER A 40 -14.40 -21.65 5.92
CA SER A 40 -15.02 -22.76 6.64
C SER A 40 -15.99 -23.55 5.74
N ALA A 41 -16.77 -22.85 4.91
CA ALA A 41 -17.71 -23.49 3.97
C ALA A 41 -16.99 -24.36 2.91
N LEU A 42 -15.73 -24.01 2.59
CA LEU A 42 -14.85 -24.81 1.71
C LEU A 42 -14.18 -26.00 2.41
N GLY A 43 -14.42 -26.19 3.70
CA GLY A 43 -13.76 -27.24 4.49
C GLY A 43 -12.28 -26.97 4.75
N THR A 44 -11.81 -25.73 4.58
CA THR A 44 -10.42 -25.37 4.87
C THR A 44 -10.19 -25.41 6.37
N SER A 45 -9.22 -26.19 6.84
CA SER A 45 -8.88 -26.31 8.27
C SER A 45 -7.99 -25.16 8.73
N ASP A 46 -6.96 -24.86 7.94
CA ASP A 46 -5.90 -23.93 8.29
C ASP A 46 -5.56 -23.01 7.12
N VAL A 47 -5.14 -21.79 7.44
CA VAL A 47 -4.66 -20.80 6.46
C VAL A 47 -3.32 -20.23 6.89
N MET A 48 -2.45 -19.94 5.93
CA MET A 48 -1.20 -19.21 6.20
C MET A 48 -1.49 -17.74 6.36
N VAL A 49 -1.12 -17.21 7.50
CA VAL A 49 -1.38 -15.80 7.85
C VAL A 49 -0.15 -15.11 8.41
N ALA A 50 -0.15 -13.78 8.31
CA ALA A 50 0.71 -12.89 9.05
C ALA A 50 -0.14 -12.21 10.14
N ARG A 51 0.36 -12.19 11.37
CA ARG A 51 -0.24 -11.48 12.51
C ARG A 51 0.68 -10.37 12.94
N LEU A 52 0.18 -9.14 12.88
CA LEU A 52 0.91 -7.99 13.42
C LEU A 52 0.91 -8.07 14.95
N GLU A 53 2.05 -7.79 15.56
CA GLU A 53 2.22 -7.66 17.00
C GLU A 53 2.22 -6.18 17.41
N THR A 54 2.17 -5.90 18.69
CA THR A 54 2.23 -4.54 19.19
C THR A 54 3.53 -3.86 18.73
N GLY A 55 3.40 -2.72 18.05
CA GLY A 55 4.53 -1.98 17.47
C GLY A 55 4.82 -2.30 16.01
N ASP A 56 4.24 -3.36 15.45
CA ASP A 56 4.32 -3.61 14.01
C ASP A 56 3.45 -2.62 13.23
N VAL A 57 3.97 -2.12 12.12
CA VAL A 57 3.25 -1.24 11.18
C VAL A 57 2.96 -2.01 9.90
N GLY A 58 1.73 -1.94 9.42
CA GLY A 58 1.35 -2.53 8.14
C GLY A 58 2.10 -1.88 6.96
N GLU A 59 2.35 -2.64 5.89
CA GLU A 59 3.12 -2.16 4.74
C GLU A 59 2.55 -0.89 4.10
N ASP A 60 1.22 -0.79 3.98
CA ASP A 60 0.55 0.37 3.39
C ASP A 60 0.65 1.60 4.31
N ASP A 61 0.52 1.39 5.63
CA ASP A 61 0.66 2.47 6.62
C ASP A 61 2.12 2.96 6.69
N ALA A 62 3.09 2.04 6.64
CA ALA A 62 4.51 2.38 6.61
C ALA A 62 4.87 3.20 5.35
N ALA A 63 4.39 2.77 4.18
CA ALA A 63 4.59 3.49 2.93
C ALA A 63 3.95 4.89 2.96
N LEU A 64 2.76 5.02 3.54
CA LEU A 64 2.09 6.30 3.68
C LEU A 64 2.83 7.23 4.64
N GLN A 65 3.26 6.74 5.80
CA GLN A 65 4.04 7.52 6.77
C GLN A 65 5.34 8.02 6.16
N LEU A 66 6.06 7.17 5.43
CA LEU A 66 7.27 7.56 4.71
C LEU A 66 7.00 8.65 3.68
N ALA A 67 5.96 8.48 2.86
CA ALA A 67 5.60 9.46 1.84
C ALA A 67 5.20 10.82 2.45
N GLN A 68 4.47 10.81 3.56
CA GLN A 68 4.11 12.02 4.31
C GLN A 68 5.33 12.71 4.93
N ALA A 69 6.30 11.94 5.41
CA ALA A 69 7.55 12.50 5.94
C ALA A 69 8.42 13.11 4.83
N LEU A 70 8.39 12.55 3.62
CA LEU A 70 9.11 13.09 2.47
C LEU A 70 8.45 14.36 1.90
N VAL A 71 7.13 14.46 1.96
CA VAL A 71 6.35 15.59 1.45
C VAL A 71 5.33 16.01 2.51
N PRO A 72 5.77 16.74 3.55
CA PRO A 72 4.91 17.08 4.70
C PRO A 72 3.78 18.06 4.36
N ASP A 73 3.95 18.87 3.30
CA ASP A 73 2.92 19.78 2.77
C ASP A 73 2.77 19.54 1.25
N PRO A 74 2.06 18.48 0.84
CA PRO A 74 1.93 18.15 -0.58
C PRO A 74 1.28 19.27 -1.40
N GLU A 75 0.21 19.87 -0.90
CA GLU A 75 -0.55 20.90 -1.62
C GLU A 75 0.27 22.16 -1.82
N GLY A 76 0.91 22.69 -0.77
CA GLY A 76 1.79 23.85 -0.86
C GLY A 76 2.99 23.62 -1.78
N GLN A 77 3.49 22.40 -1.85
CA GLN A 77 4.57 22.00 -2.76
C GLN A 77 4.08 21.66 -4.18
N GLY A 78 2.79 21.75 -4.44
CA GLY A 78 2.19 21.40 -5.74
C GLY A 78 2.31 19.91 -6.07
N MET A 79 2.24 19.07 -5.05
CA MET A 79 2.31 17.61 -5.14
C MET A 79 1.04 16.96 -4.57
N ARG A 80 0.86 15.69 -4.84
CA ARG A 80 -0.13 14.85 -4.17
C ARG A 80 0.41 13.45 -3.95
N LEU A 81 -0.05 12.82 -2.91
CA LEU A 81 0.20 11.41 -2.61
C LEU A 81 -0.94 10.55 -3.16
N THR A 82 -0.62 9.41 -3.75
CA THR A 82 -1.66 8.42 -4.08
C THR A 82 -2.08 7.68 -2.82
N LYS A 83 -3.21 6.99 -2.89
CA LYS A 83 -3.57 6.02 -1.86
C LYS A 83 -2.48 4.94 -1.78
N ALA A 84 -2.13 4.53 -0.57
CA ALA A 84 -1.24 3.41 -0.34
C ALA A 84 -1.89 2.10 -0.83
N SER A 85 -1.09 1.27 -1.47
CA SER A 85 -1.52 -0.05 -1.92
C SER A 85 -0.30 -0.96 -2.13
N THR A 86 -0.32 -2.14 -1.55
CA THR A 86 0.77 -3.12 -1.62
C THR A 86 2.14 -2.52 -1.27
N GLY A 87 2.20 -1.81 -0.14
CA GLY A 87 3.41 -1.19 0.38
C GLY A 87 3.95 -0.04 -0.48
N ARG A 88 3.12 0.57 -1.33
CA ARG A 88 3.55 1.63 -2.26
C ARG A 88 2.68 2.87 -2.16
N VAL A 89 3.32 4.03 -2.17
CA VAL A 89 2.71 5.35 -2.40
C VAL A 89 3.48 6.04 -3.51
N ASN A 90 2.77 6.65 -4.46
CA ASN A 90 3.40 7.50 -5.46
C ASN A 90 3.24 8.96 -5.07
N ILE A 91 4.33 9.71 -5.21
CA ILE A 91 4.36 11.17 -5.09
C ILE A 91 4.24 11.71 -6.52
N MET A 92 3.18 12.47 -6.77
CA MET A 92 2.82 12.96 -8.10
C MET A 92 2.87 14.48 -8.14
N SER A 93 3.40 15.06 -9.22
CA SER A 93 3.30 16.49 -9.45
C SER A 93 1.89 16.89 -9.90
N MET A 94 1.37 17.99 -9.34
CA MET A 94 0.07 18.59 -9.71
C MET A 94 0.21 19.60 -10.86
N ARG A 95 1.43 19.94 -11.25
CA ARG A 95 1.73 20.92 -12.30
C ARG A 95 2.96 20.50 -13.11
N ALA A 96 3.08 21.03 -14.32
CA ALA A 96 4.30 20.84 -15.09
C ALA A 96 5.48 21.49 -14.36
N CYS A 97 6.55 20.73 -14.16
CA CYS A 97 7.73 21.20 -13.44
C CYS A 97 8.99 20.45 -13.90
N LEU A 98 10.13 20.94 -13.47
CA LEU A 98 11.41 20.23 -13.60
C LEU A 98 11.64 19.44 -12.31
N PHE A 99 11.86 18.15 -12.42
CA PHE A 99 12.20 17.29 -11.29
C PHE A 99 13.70 17.34 -11.03
N ALA A 100 14.08 17.84 -9.87
CA ALA A 100 15.49 17.95 -9.44
C ALA A 100 15.64 17.30 -8.05
N PRO A 101 15.87 15.99 -7.99
CA PRO A 101 16.00 15.27 -6.73
C PRO A 101 17.40 15.48 -6.12
N ASP A 102 17.47 15.47 -4.79
CA ASP A 102 18.73 15.36 -4.07
C ASP A 102 19.17 13.89 -4.05
N ALA A 103 20.06 13.54 -4.98
CA ALA A 103 20.54 12.17 -5.15
C ALA A 103 21.27 11.63 -3.90
N ALA A 104 21.95 12.49 -3.15
CA ALA A 104 22.66 12.09 -1.93
C ALA A 104 21.67 11.69 -0.83
N ARG A 105 20.61 12.49 -0.64
CA ARG A 105 19.55 12.19 0.33
C ARG A 105 18.76 10.95 -0.04
N ILE A 106 18.43 10.75 -1.31
CA ILE A 106 17.76 9.54 -1.80
C ILE A 106 18.63 8.31 -1.55
N THR A 107 19.91 8.40 -1.85
CA THR A 107 20.86 7.31 -1.58
C THR A 107 20.95 7.01 -0.08
N ALA A 108 20.99 8.03 0.77
CA ALA A 108 21.00 7.86 2.21
C ALA A 108 19.74 7.18 2.71
N LEU A 109 18.56 7.59 2.23
CA LEU A 109 17.29 6.96 2.59
C LEU A 109 17.27 5.47 2.20
N ASN A 110 17.65 5.15 0.98
CA ASN A 110 17.65 3.76 0.47
C ASN A 110 18.69 2.84 1.14
N ARG A 111 19.58 3.41 1.97
CA ARG A 111 20.54 2.66 2.78
C ARG A 111 20.09 2.42 4.22
N VAL A 112 18.98 3.03 4.64
CA VAL A 112 18.50 2.89 6.03
C VAL A 112 18.06 1.45 6.30
N ASP A 113 17.30 0.87 5.40
CA ASP A 113 16.79 -0.50 5.52
C ASP A 113 16.55 -1.08 4.11
N PRO A 114 16.93 -2.34 3.84
CA PRO A 114 16.72 -2.98 2.53
C PRO A 114 15.25 -3.14 2.14
N MET A 115 14.34 -3.08 3.11
CA MET A 115 12.89 -3.15 2.85
C MET A 115 12.30 -1.79 2.42
N ILE A 116 13.05 -0.70 2.58
CA ILE A 116 12.62 0.66 2.22
C ILE A 116 13.28 1.05 0.90
N THR A 117 12.49 1.42 -0.08
CA THR A 117 13.01 1.88 -1.38
C THR A 117 12.26 3.12 -1.87
N LEU A 118 12.99 4.20 -2.12
CA LEU A 118 12.52 5.36 -2.85
C LEU A 118 13.07 5.28 -4.28
N ALA A 119 12.19 4.94 -5.23
CA ALA A 119 12.51 4.98 -6.66
C ALA A 119 12.11 6.36 -7.23
N THR A 120 12.95 6.91 -8.11
CA THR A 120 12.75 8.24 -8.68
C THR A 120 12.84 8.21 -10.21
N LEU A 121 12.36 9.28 -10.83
CA LEU A 121 12.67 9.60 -12.21
C LEU A 121 14.13 10.06 -12.33
N LEU A 122 14.63 10.10 -13.56
CA LEU A 122 15.93 10.71 -13.85
C LEU A 122 15.95 12.18 -13.42
N ASP A 123 17.13 12.64 -13.01
CA ASP A 123 17.37 14.04 -12.67
C ASP A 123 17.06 14.96 -13.85
N LEU A 124 16.60 16.17 -13.56
CA LEU A 124 16.23 17.21 -14.53
C LEU A 124 15.18 16.77 -15.56
N LYS A 125 14.43 15.70 -15.27
CA LYS A 125 13.33 15.29 -16.14
C LYS A 125 12.16 16.28 -16.03
N ARG A 126 11.67 16.72 -17.19
CA ARG A 126 10.39 17.43 -17.28
C ARG A 126 9.25 16.49 -16.89
N VAL A 127 8.49 16.88 -15.90
CA VAL A 127 7.30 16.16 -15.43
C VAL A 127 6.06 16.95 -15.85
N GLU A 128 5.13 16.27 -16.52
CA GLU A 128 3.83 16.85 -16.86
C GLU A 128 2.84 16.60 -15.72
N ALA A 129 1.90 17.54 -15.55
CA ALA A 129 0.83 17.36 -14.59
C ALA A 129 0.00 16.12 -14.95
N ARG A 130 -0.01 15.10 -14.12
CA ARG A 130 -0.94 13.98 -14.24
C ARG A 130 -2.20 14.30 -13.44
N VAL A 131 -3.16 14.94 -14.09
CA VAL A 131 -4.52 15.05 -13.55
C VAL A 131 -5.15 13.67 -13.73
N ILE A 132 -5.22 12.87 -12.68
CA ILE A 132 -6.17 11.76 -12.66
C ILE A 132 -7.53 12.41 -12.46
N ARG A 133 -8.30 12.49 -13.52
CA ARG A 133 -9.74 12.76 -13.38
C ARG A 133 -10.29 11.60 -12.54
N HIS A 134 -10.78 11.90 -11.36
CA HIS A 134 -11.76 11.03 -10.73
C HIS A 134 -12.94 11.02 -11.69
N ASP A 135 -13.17 9.90 -12.32
CA ASP A 135 -14.43 9.58 -12.98
C ASP A 135 -15.49 9.55 -11.88
N GLN A 136 -16.07 10.72 -11.60
CA GLN A 136 -17.35 10.78 -10.92
C GLN A 136 -18.32 10.28 -11.98
N GLY A 137 -18.68 8.99 -11.84
CA GLY A 137 -19.70 8.39 -12.64
C GLY A 137 -20.92 9.30 -12.69
N ASP A 138 -21.18 9.78 -13.88
CA ASP A 138 -22.37 10.53 -14.26
C ASP A 138 -23.61 9.70 -13.91
N CYS A 139 -24.17 9.96 -12.74
CA CYS A 139 -25.47 9.45 -12.33
C CYS A 139 -26.47 10.60 -12.40
N LEU A 140 -26.72 11.11 -13.60
CA LEU A 140 -27.88 11.96 -13.89
C LEU A 140 -28.23 11.84 -15.36
N ARG A 141 -29.04 10.86 -15.70
CA ARG A 141 -30.05 10.93 -16.74
C ARG A 141 -31.24 10.08 -16.33
N GLY A 142 -32.26 10.70 -15.85
CA GLY A 142 -33.62 10.23 -15.82
C GLY A 142 -34.46 11.34 -16.34
#